data_e952618f2d17d24366bae78bef752f68
#
_entry.id   e952618f2d17d24366bae78bef752f68
#
_cell.length_a   1.000
_cell.length_b   1.000
_cell.length_c   1.000
_cell.angle_alpha   90.00
_cell.angle_beta   90.00
_cell.angle_gamma   90.00
#
_symmetry.space_group_name_H-M   'P 1'
#
loop_
_entity.id
_entity.type
_entity.pdbx_description
1 polymer ?
#
loop_
_entity_poly.entity_id
_entity_poly.type
_entity_poly.pdbx_seq_one_letter_code
_entity_poly.pdbx_strand_id
1 'polypeptide(L)'
;MDPRAVVSLLLLLLMGLCTAHDGTDHGADDEILADAPDTEDFTATILKMNNVSNNFLLEGDILIPKTRTAMKCMNKAYSCLWQKSANGNVEIPYLISEKYDNTERSEILRAMKDFEYKTCIRFIPRAAERAYLSIQPRYGCFSMLGRIGDKQVVSLQRYSCIKQTIIQHELLHALGFYHEHTRSDRDQHIRINWDNVKEYFVYNFKIKDTNNLNTPYDYSSVMHYGRTAFGKYGAETITPIPDSSVPIGENDGLSRIDILRVNKLYKCWRYLG
;
A
#
# COMPACT_ATOMS: atom_id res chain seq x y z
N MET A 1 -26.28 52.84 31.34
CA MET A 1 -24.96 52.71 30.69
C MET A 1 -25.07 51.71 29.59
N ASP A 2 -24.89 52.15 28.38
CA ASP A 2 -25.10 51.39 27.16
C ASP A 2 -23.95 50.35 26.97
N PRO A 3 -24.23 49.05 26.83
CA PRO A 3 -23.18 48.01 26.69
C PRO A 3 -22.36 48.12 25.41
N ARG A 4 -22.75 49.00 24.49
CA ARG A 4 -22.02 49.25 23.23
C ARG A 4 -20.78 50.16 23.39
N ALA A 5 -20.64 50.86 24.50
CA ALA A 5 -19.50 51.76 24.76
C ALA A 5 -18.26 51.04 25.34
N VAL A 6 -18.42 49.84 25.89
CA VAL A 6 -17.32 49.07 26.53
C VAL A 6 -16.51 48.27 25.52
N VAL A 7 -17.10 47.88 24.37
CA VAL A 7 -16.43 47.08 23.35
C VAL A 7 -15.47 47.91 22.48
N SER A 8 -15.74 49.22 22.32
CA SER A 8 -14.88 50.11 21.52
C SER A 8 -13.59 50.53 22.24
N LEU A 9 -13.53 50.45 23.56
CA LEU A 9 -12.35 50.85 24.32
C LEU A 9 -11.30 49.75 24.46
N LEU A 10 -11.68 48.48 24.30
CA LEU A 10 -10.76 47.32 24.32
C LEU A 10 -10.03 47.09 22.99
N LEU A 11 -10.54 47.60 21.87
CA LEU A 11 -9.93 47.46 20.55
C LEU A 11 -8.85 48.49 20.23
N LEU A 12 -8.74 49.56 21.02
CA LEU A 12 -7.75 50.64 20.84
C LEU A 12 -6.46 50.47 21.67
N LEU A 13 -6.40 49.46 22.54
CA LEU A 13 -5.22 49.19 23.39
C LEU A 13 -4.28 48.10 22.83
N LEU A 14 -4.57 47.52 21.65
CA LEU A 14 -3.75 46.49 21.03
C LEU A 14 -2.95 46.92 19.78
N MET A 15 -2.95 48.25 19.47
CA MET A 15 -2.19 48.82 18.36
C MET A 15 -1.14 49.83 18.78
N GLY A 16 -0.28 49.44 19.67
CA GLY A 16 0.78 50.37 20.04
C GLY A 16 1.92 49.69 20.76
N LEU A 17 2.78 49.00 20.06
CA LEU A 17 4.18 48.70 20.44
C LEU A 17 4.86 47.95 19.30
N CYS A 18 5.18 48.63 18.19
CA CYS A 18 6.28 48.27 17.31
C CYS A 18 7.33 49.37 17.42
N THR A 19 8.29 49.20 18.29
CA THR A 19 9.54 49.97 18.27
C THR A 19 10.56 49.22 17.43
N ALA A 20 11.02 49.88 16.37
CA ALA A 20 12.18 49.48 15.60
C ALA A 20 13.42 49.44 16.52
N HIS A 21 14.18 48.36 16.41
CA HIS A 21 15.56 48.29 16.89
C HIS A 21 16.45 47.98 15.68
N ASP A 22 17.24 48.98 15.34
CA ASP A 22 18.29 48.94 14.35
C ASP A 22 19.55 48.41 15.05
N GLY A 23 20.32 47.55 14.35
CA GLY A 23 21.69 47.31 14.80
C GLY A 23 22.28 45.93 14.61
N THR A 24 23.09 45.84 13.57
CA THR A 24 24.35 45.06 13.40
C THR A 24 24.28 43.58 13.06
N ASP A 25 24.58 43.38 11.85
CA ASP A 25 25.32 42.34 11.12
C ASP A 25 26.27 41.49 11.97
N HIS A 26 25.96 40.17 12.08
CA HIS A 26 26.94 39.10 12.21
C HIS A 26 26.44 37.91 11.38
N GLY A 27 27.19 37.62 10.29
CA GLY A 27 27.01 36.46 9.48
C GLY A 27 26.99 35.18 10.32
N ALA A 28 25.89 34.46 10.24
CA ALA A 28 25.82 33.06 10.55
C ALA A 28 25.45 32.36 9.26
N ASP A 29 26.32 31.47 8.80
CA ASP A 29 26.11 30.59 7.68
C ASP A 29 24.84 29.77 7.94
N ASP A 30 23.73 30.15 7.29
CA ASP A 30 22.58 29.31 7.15
C ASP A 30 23.01 28.11 6.26
N GLU A 31 23.47 27.03 6.90
CA GLU A 31 23.44 25.73 6.27
C GLU A 31 21.96 25.45 5.92
N ILE A 32 21.65 25.62 4.65
CA ILE A 32 20.44 25.08 4.05
C ILE A 32 20.58 23.57 4.19
N LEU A 33 20.01 23.00 5.26
CA LEU A 33 19.68 21.59 5.33
C LEU A 33 18.78 21.33 4.12
N ALA A 34 19.38 20.81 3.04
CA ALA A 34 18.62 20.26 1.94
C ALA A 34 17.76 19.17 2.55
N ASP A 35 16.46 19.42 2.66
CA ASP A 35 15.47 18.41 2.96
C ASP A 35 15.69 17.26 1.97
N ALA A 36 16.19 16.14 2.47
CA ALA A 36 16.17 14.90 1.72
C ALA A 36 14.71 14.68 1.32
N PRO A 37 14.43 14.27 0.07
CA PRO A 37 13.06 14.02 -0.35
C PRO A 37 12.44 13.04 0.65
N ASP A 38 11.41 13.50 1.35
CA ASP A 38 10.63 12.71 2.31
C ASP A 38 9.95 11.61 1.51
N THR A 39 10.63 10.46 1.36
CA THR A 39 10.06 9.29 0.69
C THR A 39 8.97 8.77 1.59
N GLU A 40 7.75 9.21 1.30
CA GLU A 40 6.57 8.91 2.11
C GLU A 40 6.35 7.40 2.17
N ASP A 41 6.40 6.82 3.37
CA ASP A 41 6.03 5.42 3.61
C ASP A 41 4.58 5.16 3.15
N PHE A 42 4.44 4.58 1.96
CA PHE A 42 3.12 4.30 1.37
C PHE A 42 2.33 3.29 2.19
N THR A 43 3.01 2.39 2.94
CA THR A 43 2.34 1.41 3.80
C THR A 43 1.73 2.10 5.02
N ALA A 44 2.36 3.15 5.56
CA ALA A 44 1.77 3.99 6.60
C ALA A 44 0.49 4.68 6.09
N THR A 45 0.47 5.11 4.83
CA THR A 45 -0.74 5.67 4.19
C THR A 45 -1.85 4.63 4.11
N ILE A 46 -1.57 3.41 3.64
CA ILE A 46 -2.54 2.30 3.56
C ILE A 46 -3.13 2.03 4.96
N LEU A 47 -2.27 1.81 5.96
CA LEU A 47 -2.69 1.47 7.32
C LEU A 47 -3.50 2.60 7.97
N LYS A 48 -3.13 3.86 7.74
CA LYS A 48 -3.87 5.04 8.22
C LYS A 48 -5.27 5.09 7.61
N MET A 49 -5.39 4.88 6.30
CA MET A 49 -6.68 4.88 5.60
C MET A 49 -7.57 3.73 6.05
N ASN A 50 -6.99 2.57 6.37
CA ASN A 50 -7.73 1.39 6.78
C ASN A 50 -8.14 1.38 8.25
N ASN A 51 -7.52 2.20 9.10
CA ASN A 51 -7.84 2.27 10.53
C ASN A 51 -9.29 2.72 10.82
N VAL A 52 -9.93 3.43 9.90
CA VAL A 52 -11.33 3.88 9.98
C VAL A 52 -12.30 2.88 9.32
N SER A 53 -11.78 1.82 8.71
CA SER A 53 -12.60 0.82 8.02
C SER A 53 -13.28 -0.10 9.02
N ASN A 54 -14.60 -0.30 8.88
CA ASN A 54 -15.36 -1.31 9.63
C ASN A 54 -15.14 -2.75 9.11
N ASN A 55 -14.20 -2.96 8.18
CA ASN A 55 -13.87 -4.26 7.64
C ASN A 55 -12.82 -4.95 8.52
N PHE A 56 -12.93 -6.26 8.70
CA PHE A 56 -11.83 -7.05 9.22
C PHE A 56 -10.81 -7.25 8.10
N LEU A 57 -9.66 -6.60 8.21
CA LEU A 57 -8.57 -6.70 7.27
C LEU A 57 -7.41 -7.49 7.90
N LEU A 58 -7.03 -8.60 7.26
CA LEU A 58 -5.82 -9.34 7.61
C LEU A 58 -4.62 -8.56 7.09
N GLU A 59 -3.54 -8.52 7.88
CA GLU A 59 -2.34 -7.74 7.50
C GLU A 59 -2.67 -6.28 7.12
N GLY A 60 -3.75 -5.72 7.67
CA GLY A 60 -4.13 -4.32 7.54
C GLY A 60 -4.84 -3.91 6.24
N ASP A 61 -4.80 -4.72 5.18
CA ASP A 61 -5.37 -4.39 3.85
C ASP A 61 -5.88 -5.60 3.06
N ILE A 62 -5.69 -6.83 3.52
CA ILE A 62 -6.25 -8.02 2.88
C ILE A 62 -7.66 -8.25 3.38
N LEU A 63 -8.65 -8.01 2.52
CA LEU A 63 -10.06 -8.22 2.84
C LEU A 63 -10.39 -9.72 2.89
N ILE A 64 -10.84 -10.17 4.06
CA ILE A 64 -11.35 -11.52 4.25
C ILE A 64 -12.86 -11.51 4.00
N PRO A 65 -13.37 -12.33 3.06
CA PRO A 65 -14.81 -12.46 2.83
C PRO A 65 -15.55 -12.92 4.09
N LYS A 66 -16.67 -12.28 4.42
CA LYS A 66 -17.51 -12.63 5.57
C LYS A 66 -18.23 -13.98 5.44
N THR A 67 -18.18 -14.60 4.26
CA THR A 67 -18.84 -15.89 4.01
C THR A 67 -17.94 -17.04 4.43
N ARG A 68 -18.47 -17.97 5.25
CA ARG A 68 -17.74 -19.13 5.81
C ARG A 68 -17.16 -20.10 4.76
N THR A 69 -17.46 -19.93 3.49
CA THR A 69 -17.07 -20.82 2.38
C THR A 69 -15.95 -20.28 1.50
N ALA A 70 -15.51 -19.02 1.66
CA ALA A 70 -14.67 -18.34 0.67
C ALA A 70 -13.15 -18.47 0.90
N MET A 71 -12.67 -18.93 2.06
CA MET A 71 -11.23 -19.01 2.37
C MET A 71 -10.59 -20.37 2.05
N LYS A 72 -11.23 -21.20 1.24
CA LYS A 72 -10.60 -22.45 0.83
C LYS A 72 -10.15 -22.41 -0.63
N CYS A 73 -8.96 -21.82 -0.86
CA CYS A 73 -8.05 -22.39 -1.86
C CYS A 73 -7.56 -23.77 -1.40
N MET A 74 -8.41 -24.53 -0.76
CA MET A 74 -8.09 -25.87 -0.25
C MET A 74 -8.53 -26.95 -1.22
N ASN A 75 -9.07 -26.58 -2.37
CA ASN A 75 -9.33 -27.55 -3.41
C ASN A 75 -8.14 -27.53 -4.36
N LYS A 76 -7.36 -28.59 -4.37
CA LYS A 76 -6.27 -28.83 -5.34
C LYS A 76 -6.72 -28.74 -6.80
N ALA A 77 -8.04 -28.76 -7.06
CA ALA A 77 -8.64 -28.65 -8.38
C ALA A 77 -8.90 -27.22 -8.85
N TYR A 78 -8.96 -26.23 -7.93
CA TYR A 78 -9.19 -24.81 -8.26
C TYR A 78 -8.07 -23.98 -7.66
N SER A 79 -7.09 -23.61 -8.48
CA SER A 79 -6.05 -22.68 -8.06
C SER A 79 -6.69 -21.32 -7.75
N CYS A 80 -6.25 -20.66 -6.68
CA CYS A 80 -6.61 -19.26 -6.38
C CYS A 80 -5.90 -18.28 -7.30
N LEU A 81 -5.39 -18.76 -8.41
CA LEU A 81 -4.72 -17.96 -9.42
C LEU A 81 -5.65 -17.69 -10.61
N TRP A 82 -5.47 -16.57 -11.23
CA TRP A 82 -6.08 -16.25 -12.51
C TRP A 82 -5.56 -17.22 -13.57
N GLN A 83 -6.45 -17.69 -14.41
CA GLN A 83 -6.12 -18.72 -15.38
C GLN A 83 -5.45 -18.11 -16.62
N LYS A 84 -4.52 -18.85 -17.23
CA LYS A 84 -3.99 -18.49 -18.54
C LYS A 84 -5.02 -18.73 -19.63
N SER A 85 -5.13 -17.77 -20.54
CA SER A 85 -5.84 -17.90 -21.80
C SER A 85 -5.05 -18.71 -22.82
N ALA A 86 -5.69 -19.15 -23.89
CA ALA A 86 -5.05 -19.91 -24.96
C ALA A 86 -3.89 -19.15 -25.64
N ASN A 87 -3.90 -17.82 -25.60
CA ASN A 87 -2.83 -16.98 -26.13
C ASN A 87 -1.57 -16.91 -25.21
N GLY A 88 -1.60 -17.58 -24.06
CA GLY A 88 -0.52 -17.62 -23.08
C GLY A 88 -0.48 -16.44 -22.10
N ASN A 89 -1.39 -15.48 -22.20
CA ASN A 89 -1.55 -14.40 -21.25
C ASN A 89 -2.50 -14.79 -20.12
N VAL A 90 -2.39 -14.08 -18.98
CA VAL A 90 -3.34 -14.15 -17.88
C VAL A 90 -4.27 -12.94 -17.98
N GLU A 91 -5.46 -13.18 -18.50
CA GLU A 91 -6.44 -12.13 -18.73
C GLU A 91 -7.31 -11.94 -17.48
N ILE A 92 -7.30 -10.73 -16.94
CA ILE A 92 -7.99 -10.38 -15.70
C ILE A 92 -9.07 -9.33 -16.04
N PRO A 93 -10.34 -9.74 -16.07
CA PRO A 93 -11.43 -8.81 -16.32
C PRO A 93 -11.56 -7.81 -15.18
N TYR A 94 -11.79 -6.52 -15.50
CA TYR A 94 -11.99 -5.48 -14.51
C TYR A 94 -13.12 -4.52 -14.85
N LEU A 95 -13.65 -3.88 -13.83
CA LEU A 95 -14.52 -2.70 -13.92
C LEU A 95 -13.98 -1.62 -12.98
N ILE A 96 -13.80 -0.42 -13.49
CA ILE A 96 -13.48 0.77 -12.69
C ILE A 96 -14.77 1.54 -12.45
N SER A 97 -15.07 1.87 -11.21
CA SER A 97 -16.25 2.63 -10.81
C SER A 97 -16.29 3.99 -11.49
N GLU A 98 -17.50 4.40 -11.91
CA GLU A 98 -17.75 5.72 -12.49
C GLU A 98 -17.57 6.87 -11.47
N LYS A 99 -17.44 6.55 -10.18
CA LYS A 99 -17.18 7.53 -9.12
C LYS A 99 -15.76 8.12 -9.17
N TYR A 100 -14.83 7.48 -9.88
CA TYR A 100 -13.52 8.05 -10.14
C TYR A 100 -13.56 9.05 -11.27
N ASP A 101 -12.88 10.18 -11.12
CA ASP A 101 -12.69 11.13 -12.21
C ASP A 101 -11.69 10.63 -13.26
N ASN A 102 -11.48 11.40 -14.32
CA ASN A 102 -10.62 10.99 -15.44
C ASN A 102 -9.16 10.86 -15.03
N THR A 103 -8.66 11.70 -14.12
CA THR A 103 -7.29 11.64 -13.64
C THR A 103 -7.06 10.39 -12.82
N GLU A 104 -7.94 10.11 -11.86
CA GLU A 104 -7.90 8.91 -11.02
C GLU A 104 -7.98 7.63 -11.86
N ARG A 105 -8.87 7.60 -12.85
CA ARG A 105 -8.99 6.47 -13.79
C ARG A 105 -7.71 6.28 -14.59
N SER A 106 -7.10 7.38 -15.05
CA SER A 106 -5.83 7.34 -15.78
C SER A 106 -4.70 6.75 -14.93
N GLU A 107 -4.60 7.14 -13.66
CA GLU A 107 -3.60 6.59 -12.73
C GLU A 107 -3.80 5.08 -12.49
N ILE A 108 -5.05 4.65 -12.30
CA ILE A 108 -5.37 3.22 -12.14
C ILE A 108 -4.94 2.43 -13.38
N LEU A 109 -5.28 2.93 -14.56
CA LEU A 109 -4.92 2.29 -15.83
C LEU A 109 -3.39 2.29 -16.05
N ARG A 110 -2.69 3.35 -15.67
CA ARG A 110 -1.23 3.44 -15.76
C ARG A 110 -0.55 2.38 -14.89
N ALA A 111 -1.00 2.21 -13.65
CA ALA A 111 -0.49 1.18 -12.75
C ALA A 111 -0.72 -0.24 -13.30
N MET A 112 -1.86 -0.50 -13.92
CA MET A 112 -2.14 -1.77 -14.60
C MET A 112 -1.21 -2.01 -15.80
N LYS A 113 -0.92 -0.97 -16.58
CA LYS A 113 -0.03 -1.05 -17.75
C LYS A 113 1.38 -1.50 -17.40
N ASP A 114 1.88 -1.14 -16.24
CA ASP A 114 3.21 -1.57 -15.78
C ASP A 114 3.31 -3.11 -15.66
N PHE A 115 2.26 -3.76 -15.19
CA PHE A 115 2.20 -5.24 -15.20
C PHE A 115 2.20 -5.79 -16.61
N GLU A 116 1.43 -5.18 -17.52
CA GLU A 116 1.30 -5.65 -18.89
C GLU A 116 2.61 -5.59 -19.68
N TYR A 117 3.43 -4.56 -19.45
CA TYR A 117 4.73 -4.42 -20.09
C TYR A 117 5.77 -5.42 -19.59
N LYS A 118 5.70 -5.76 -18.30
CA LYS A 118 6.74 -6.50 -17.60
C LYS A 118 6.39 -7.97 -17.34
N THR A 119 5.14 -8.37 -17.61
CA THR A 119 4.62 -9.72 -17.30
C THR A 119 3.63 -10.20 -18.36
N CYS A 120 3.16 -11.45 -18.24
CA CYS A 120 2.06 -11.95 -19.08
C CYS A 120 0.66 -11.60 -18.53
N ILE A 121 0.55 -10.76 -17.51
CA ILE A 121 -0.73 -10.29 -16.99
C ILE A 121 -1.33 -9.27 -17.98
N ARG A 122 -2.62 -9.38 -18.24
CA ARG A 122 -3.39 -8.45 -19.07
C ARG A 122 -4.69 -8.10 -18.38
N PHE A 123 -4.86 -6.85 -18.04
CA PHE A 123 -6.12 -6.35 -17.52
C PHE A 123 -7.04 -6.00 -18.69
N ILE A 124 -8.21 -6.66 -18.77
CA ILE A 124 -9.15 -6.48 -19.87
C ILE A 124 -10.48 -5.90 -19.35
N PRO A 125 -11.12 -4.98 -20.07
CA PRO A 125 -12.47 -4.53 -19.69
C PRO A 125 -13.42 -5.72 -19.60
N ARG A 126 -14.17 -5.81 -18.49
CA ARG A 126 -15.13 -6.90 -18.28
C ARG A 126 -16.28 -6.83 -19.29
N ALA A 127 -16.60 -7.94 -19.92
CA ALA A 127 -17.82 -8.11 -20.71
C ALA A 127 -18.90 -8.85 -19.90
N ALA A 128 -18.77 -10.17 -19.74
CA ALA A 128 -19.75 -11.00 -19.03
C ALA A 128 -19.10 -11.94 -18.00
N GLU A 129 -17.80 -11.83 -17.79
CA GLU A 129 -17.06 -12.74 -16.91
C GLU A 129 -17.59 -12.67 -15.48
N ARG A 130 -17.80 -13.85 -14.87
CA ARG A 130 -18.25 -13.97 -13.48
C ARG A 130 -17.16 -13.52 -12.51
N ALA A 131 -15.93 -13.98 -12.72
CA ALA A 131 -14.78 -13.59 -11.91
C ALA A 131 -14.11 -12.34 -12.49
N TYR A 132 -14.07 -11.26 -11.73
CA TYR A 132 -13.47 -9.98 -12.16
C TYR A 132 -13.10 -9.09 -10.98
N LEU A 133 -12.20 -8.15 -11.22
CA LEU A 133 -11.85 -7.10 -10.27
C LEU A 133 -12.85 -5.95 -10.37
N SER A 134 -13.48 -5.60 -9.26
CA SER A 134 -14.34 -4.44 -9.13
C SER A 134 -13.61 -3.35 -8.36
N ILE A 135 -13.00 -2.40 -9.10
CA ILE A 135 -12.21 -1.31 -8.53
C ILE A 135 -13.15 -0.20 -8.11
N GLN A 136 -13.19 0.09 -6.81
CA GLN A 136 -14.19 0.96 -6.18
C GLN A 136 -13.56 1.91 -5.18
N PRO A 137 -14.03 3.17 -5.05
CA PRO A 137 -13.56 4.12 -4.04
C PRO A 137 -14.29 3.89 -2.71
N ARG A 138 -14.04 2.75 -2.05
CA ARG A 138 -14.51 2.53 -0.69
C ARG A 138 -13.59 3.23 0.31
N TYR A 139 -13.94 3.21 1.60
CA TYR A 139 -13.05 3.68 2.64
C TYR A 139 -11.85 2.74 2.77
N GLY A 140 -10.65 3.27 2.54
CA GLY A 140 -9.39 2.57 2.64
C GLY A 140 -8.85 1.99 1.33
N CYS A 141 -7.61 1.51 1.41
CA CYS A 141 -6.90 0.80 0.35
C CYS A 141 -6.84 -0.67 0.76
N PHE A 142 -7.52 -1.55 0.04
CA PHE A 142 -7.50 -2.99 0.36
C PHE A 142 -7.94 -3.83 -0.83
N SER A 143 -7.51 -5.08 -0.82
CA SER A 143 -7.87 -6.06 -1.84
C SER A 143 -8.17 -7.44 -1.23
N MET A 144 -8.85 -8.29 -2.00
CA MET A 144 -8.93 -9.71 -1.70
C MET A 144 -7.72 -10.45 -2.26
N LEU A 145 -7.28 -11.50 -1.57
CA LEU A 145 -6.12 -12.28 -1.96
C LEU A 145 -6.44 -13.28 -3.06
N GLY A 146 -5.69 -13.20 -4.16
CA GLY A 146 -5.82 -14.10 -5.31
C GLY A 146 -7.19 -14.04 -5.98
N ARG A 147 -7.49 -15.04 -6.82
CA ARG A 147 -8.76 -15.15 -7.54
C ARG A 147 -9.80 -15.90 -6.71
N ILE A 148 -10.91 -15.26 -6.34
CA ILE A 148 -11.98 -15.88 -5.56
C ILE A 148 -13.05 -16.60 -6.41
N GLY A 149 -12.99 -16.43 -7.74
CA GLY A 149 -13.94 -17.08 -8.67
C GLY A 149 -15.24 -16.33 -8.94
N ASP A 150 -15.42 -15.17 -8.34
CA ASP A 150 -16.57 -14.29 -8.47
C ASP A 150 -16.11 -12.81 -8.52
N LYS A 151 -17.05 -11.86 -8.51
CA LYS A 151 -16.74 -10.44 -8.32
C LYS A 151 -15.93 -10.24 -7.06
N GLN A 152 -14.75 -9.65 -7.15
CA GLN A 152 -13.91 -9.27 -6.02
C GLN A 152 -13.56 -7.79 -6.02
N VAL A 153 -13.59 -7.19 -4.82
CA VAL A 153 -13.36 -5.76 -4.66
C VAL A 153 -11.88 -5.49 -4.51
N VAL A 154 -11.41 -4.49 -5.24
CA VAL A 154 -10.18 -3.74 -4.97
C VAL A 154 -10.63 -2.34 -4.56
N SER A 155 -10.38 -1.96 -3.32
CA SER A 155 -10.73 -0.62 -2.82
C SER A 155 -9.56 0.32 -2.98
N LEU A 156 -9.81 1.43 -3.64
CA LEU A 156 -8.85 2.52 -3.80
C LEU A 156 -9.57 3.82 -3.44
N GLN A 157 -9.49 4.21 -2.17
CA GLN A 157 -10.11 5.45 -1.69
C GLN A 157 -9.57 6.64 -2.46
N ARG A 158 -10.46 7.53 -2.90
CA ARG A 158 -10.11 8.74 -3.64
C ARG A 158 -9.11 9.60 -2.86
N TYR A 159 -8.24 10.26 -3.58
CA TYR A 159 -7.18 11.18 -3.10
C TYR A 159 -6.03 10.50 -2.34
N SER A 160 -6.27 9.46 -1.56
CA SER A 160 -5.25 8.85 -0.72
C SER A 160 -4.64 7.58 -1.33
N CYS A 161 -5.48 6.69 -1.91
CA CYS A 161 -5.03 5.41 -2.46
C CYS A 161 -4.73 5.46 -3.97
N ILE A 162 -4.90 6.63 -4.61
CA ILE A 162 -4.66 6.81 -6.06
C ILE A 162 -3.19 7.21 -6.30
N LYS A 163 -2.28 6.40 -5.77
CA LYS A 163 -0.85 6.47 -6.04
C LYS A 163 -0.44 5.18 -6.74
N GLN A 164 0.46 5.27 -7.73
CA GLN A 164 0.89 4.10 -8.53
C GLN A 164 1.32 2.93 -7.65
N THR A 165 2.16 3.19 -6.64
CA THR A 165 2.67 2.17 -5.70
C THR A 165 1.55 1.47 -4.95
N ILE A 166 0.59 2.22 -4.38
CA ILE A 166 -0.55 1.66 -3.64
C ILE A 166 -1.45 0.84 -4.57
N ILE A 167 -1.73 1.33 -5.78
CA ILE A 167 -2.54 0.59 -6.76
C ILE A 167 -1.86 -0.73 -7.13
N GLN A 168 -0.54 -0.72 -7.37
CA GLN A 168 0.23 -1.91 -7.69
C GLN A 168 0.27 -2.90 -6.53
N HIS A 169 0.38 -2.41 -5.29
CA HIS A 169 0.31 -3.21 -4.07
C HIS A 169 -1.03 -3.96 -3.98
N GLU A 170 -2.15 -3.28 -4.12
CA GLU A 170 -3.49 -3.88 -4.06
C GLU A 170 -3.73 -4.89 -5.20
N LEU A 171 -3.18 -4.61 -6.38
CA LEU A 171 -3.23 -5.54 -7.50
C LEU A 171 -2.37 -6.79 -7.27
N LEU A 172 -1.22 -6.70 -6.57
CA LEU A 172 -0.42 -7.87 -6.18
C LEU A 172 -1.18 -8.76 -5.19
N HIS A 173 -1.94 -8.19 -4.23
CA HIS A 173 -2.85 -8.99 -3.41
C HIS A 173 -3.88 -9.72 -4.29
N ALA A 174 -4.51 -9.05 -5.25
CA ALA A 174 -5.44 -9.68 -6.18
C ALA A 174 -4.78 -10.76 -7.05
N LEU A 175 -3.46 -10.70 -7.26
CA LEU A 175 -2.66 -11.72 -7.93
C LEU A 175 -2.21 -12.86 -6.99
N GLY A 176 -2.44 -12.76 -5.67
CA GLY A 176 -2.18 -13.84 -4.71
C GLY A 176 -0.93 -13.67 -3.86
N PHE A 177 -0.38 -12.46 -3.74
CA PHE A 177 0.80 -12.17 -2.92
C PHE A 177 0.42 -11.64 -1.54
N TYR A 178 1.01 -12.22 -0.50
CA TYR A 178 1.03 -11.70 0.86
C TYR A 178 2.13 -10.64 1.01
N HIS A 179 2.14 -9.99 2.18
CA HIS A 179 3.23 -9.06 2.50
C HIS A 179 4.57 -9.74 2.68
N GLU A 180 5.64 -9.06 2.30
CA GLU A 180 7.01 -9.56 2.32
C GLU A 180 7.46 -9.90 3.74
N HIS A 181 7.10 -9.09 4.74
CA HIS A 181 7.45 -9.32 6.15
C HIS A 181 6.78 -10.55 6.76
N THR A 182 5.84 -11.20 6.07
CA THR A 182 5.18 -12.44 6.51
C THR A 182 5.75 -13.69 5.85
N ARG A 183 6.76 -13.57 4.99
CA ARG A 183 7.41 -14.70 4.32
C ARG A 183 7.95 -15.73 5.32
N SER A 184 7.98 -16.99 4.89
CA SER A 184 8.45 -18.11 5.70
C SER A 184 9.91 -17.99 6.17
N ASP A 185 10.75 -17.27 5.43
CA ASP A 185 12.18 -17.04 5.72
C ASP A 185 12.49 -15.64 6.27
N ARG A 186 11.46 -14.81 6.61
CA ARG A 186 11.61 -13.40 6.95
C ARG A 186 12.55 -13.15 8.15
N ASP A 187 12.60 -14.06 9.12
CA ASP A 187 13.45 -13.91 10.32
C ASP A 187 14.96 -13.98 10.03
N GLN A 188 15.34 -14.40 8.81
CA GLN A 188 16.72 -14.30 8.33
C GLN A 188 17.07 -12.91 7.80
N HIS A 189 16.08 -12.05 7.58
CA HIS A 189 16.20 -10.77 6.89
C HIS A 189 15.71 -9.58 7.70
N ILE A 190 14.74 -9.78 8.58
CA ILE A 190 14.20 -8.74 9.45
C ILE A 190 14.04 -9.26 10.88
N ARG A 191 14.14 -8.33 11.82
CA ARG A 191 13.76 -8.54 13.22
C ARG A 191 12.45 -7.80 13.51
N ILE A 192 11.50 -8.48 14.13
CA ILE A 192 10.30 -7.85 14.67
C ILE A 192 10.54 -7.39 16.10
N ASN A 193 10.35 -6.12 16.36
CA ASN A 193 10.44 -5.50 17.68
C ASN A 193 9.09 -5.62 18.38
N TRP A 194 8.79 -6.81 18.91
CA TRP A 194 7.47 -7.18 19.43
C TRP A 194 6.93 -6.24 20.50
N ASP A 195 7.80 -5.73 21.38
CA ASP A 195 7.43 -4.79 22.45
C ASP A 195 6.87 -3.46 21.91
N ASN A 196 7.25 -3.11 20.69
CA ASN A 196 6.81 -1.90 20.01
C ASN A 196 5.50 -2.13 19.25
N VAL A 197 5.11 -3.36 18.96
CA VAL A 197 3.87 -3.66 18.24
C VAL A 197 2.67 -3.44 19.16
N LYS A 198 1.63 -2.75 18.67
CA LYS A 198 0.35 -2.67 19.36
C LYS A 198 -0.23 -4.07 19.52
N GLU A 199 -0.60 -4.47 20.73
CA GLU A 199 -1.02 -5.83 21.10
C GLU A 199 -2.13 -6.37 20.17
N TYR A 200 -3.10 -5.53 19.86
CA TYR A 200 -4.22 -5.89 18.97
C TYR A 200 -3.79 -6.26 17.54
N PHE A 201 -2.61 -5.82 17.09
CA PHE A 201 -2.14 -6.02 15.71
C PHE A 201 -1.00 -7.04 15.58
N VAL A 202 -0.60 -7.71 16.67
CA VAL A 202 0.48 -8.73 16.67
C VAL A 202 0.24 -9.84 15.63
N TYR A 203 -1.03 -10.20 15.39
CA TYR A 203 -1.36 -11.24 14.41
C TYR A 203 -0.97 -10.90 12.96
N ASN A 204 -0.80 -9.62 12.61
CA ASN A 204 -0.37 -9.18 11.28
C ASN A 204 1.11 -9.48 10.99
N PHE A 205 1.88 -9.80 12.02
CA PHE A 205 3.30 -10.15 11.90
C PHE A 205 3.55 -11.67 11.96
N LYS A 206 2.52 -12.50 11.91
CA LYS A 206 2.66 -13.95 11.89
C LYS A 206 3.25 -14.42 10.57
N ILE A 207 4.28 -15.27 10.65
CA ILE A 207 4.87 -15.92 9.49
C ILE A 207 3.80 -16.76 8.78
N LYS A 208 3.81 -16.72 7.45
CA LYS A 208 2.97 -17.54 6.58
C LYS A 208 3.78 -18.69 5.98
N ASP A 209 3.13 -19.79 5.69
CA ASP A 209 3.70 -20.86 4.88
C ASP A 209 3.63 -20.43 3.40
N THR A 210 4.67 -19.69 2.96
CA THR A 210 4.73 -19.08 1.63
C THR A 210 5.58 -19.92 0.67
N ASN A 211 5.13 -19.98 -0.59
CA ASN A 211 6.00 -20.40 -1.68
C ASN A 211 6.83 -19.19 -2.14
N ASN A 212 8.10 -19.13 -1.76
CA ASN A 212 8.98 -18.01 -2.08
C ASN A 212 9.47 -18.01 -3.54
N LEU A 213 8.99 -18.96 -4.38
CA LEU A 213 9.27 -19.05 -5.81
C LEU A 213 10.78 -19.10 -6.15
N ASN A 214 11.60 -19.56 -5.20
CA ASN A 214 13.05 -19.50 -5.29
C ASN A 214 13.56 -18.11 -5.69
N THR A 215 13.09 -17.08 -4.97
CA THR A 215 13.54 -15.70 -5.08
C THR A 215 14.07 -15.23 -3.72
N PRO A 216 15.09 -14.35 -3.69
CA PRO A 216 15.59 -13.78 -2.45
C PRO A 216 14.50 -12.94 -1.76
N TYR A 217 14.72 -12.63 -0.47
CA TYR A 217 13.94 -11.64 0.26
C TYR A 217 14.13 -10.25 -0.37
N ASP A 218 13.06 -9.47 -0.46
CA ASP A 218 13.08 -8.21 -1.19
C ASP A 218 12.67 -7.03 -0.30
N TYR A 219 13.65 -6.32 0.23
CA TYR A 219 13.42 -5.10 1.01
C TYR A 219 12.77 -3.97 0.18
N SER A 220 12.96 -4.02 -1.16
CA SER A 220 12.41 -3.05 -2.10
C SER A 220 11.05 -3.47 -2.67
N SER A 221 10.45 -4.56 -2.17
CA SER A 221 9.12 -4.98 -2.63
C SER A 221 8.07 -3.95 -2.25
N VAL A 222 7.13 -3.68 -3.16
CA VAL A 222 5.92 -2.90 -2.82
C VAL A 222 5.01 -3.64 -1.83
N MET A 223 5.30 -4.92 -1.54
CA MET A 223 4.61 -5.69 -0.51
C MET A 223 5.32 -5.64 0.85
N HIS A 224 6.39 -4.87 0.99
CA HIS A 224 7.12 -4.77 2.25
C HIS A 224 6.57 -3.63 3.12
N TYR A 225 6.24 -3.91 4.38
CA TYR A 225 5.87 -2.89 5.35
C TYR A 225 7.03 -1.95 5.65
N GLY A 226 6.70 -0.69 5.95
CA GLY A 226 7.63 0.26 6.52
C GLY A 226 7.98 -0.07 7.97
N ARG A 227 9.00 0.63 8.47
CA ARG A 227 9.61 0.38 9.79
C ARG A 227 8.64 0.46 10.95
N THR A 228 7.65 1.36 10.89
CA THR A 228 6.78 1.72 12.01
C THR A 228 5.38 1.11 11.93
N ALA A 229 5.16 0.18 10.98
CA ALA A 229 3.86 -0.45 10.76
C ALA A 229 3.28 -1.01 12.06
N PHE A 230 2.06 -0.59 12.42
CA PHE A 230 1.35 -0.95 13.66
C PHE A 230 2.10 -0.64 14.95
N GLY A 231 3.10 0.26 14.92
CA GLY A 231 3.90 0.63 16.08
C GLY A 231 3.14 1.48 17.11
N LYS A 232 3.46 1.29 18.39
CA LYS A 232 3.04 2.17 19.48
C LYS A 232 3.72 3.51 19.31
N TYR A 233 2.97 4.58 19.24
CA TYR A 233 3.51 5.96 19.15
C TYR A 233 4.54 6.17 18.03
N GLY A 234 4.42 5.47 16.91
CA GLY A 234 5.37 5.55 15.79
C GLY A 234 6.70 4.81 16.04
N ALA A 235 6.77 3.95 17.05
CA ALA A 235 7.97 3.15 17.32
C ALA A 235 8.26 2.15 16.20
N GLU A 236 9.54 1.86 15.99
CA GLU A 236 10.02 0.91 14.99
C GLU A 236 9.59 -0.51 15.35
N THR A 237 8.86 -1.16 14.48
CA THR A 237 8.36 -2.54 14.63
C THR A 237 9.14 -3.54 13.78
N ILE A 238 9.75 -3.07 12.68
CA ILE A 238 10.55 -3.90 11.75
C ILE A 238 11.92 -3.29 11.58
N THR A 239 12.94 -4.07 11.87
CA THR A 239 14.35 -3.69 11.66
C THR A 239 14.99 -4.66 10.66
N PRO A 240 15.48 -4.21 9.50
CA PRO A 240 16.28 -5.03 8.59
C PRO A 240 17.56 -5.57 9.25
N ILE A 241 17.98 -6.77 8.88
CA ILE A 241 19.21 -7.41 9.33
C ILE A 241 19.96 -8.03 8.14
N PRO A 242 21.31 -8.06 8.15
CA PRO A 242 22.20 -7.56 9.21
C PRO A 242 22.37 -6.02 9.22
N ASP A 243 21.99 -5.34 8.14
CA ASP A 243 22.11 -3.88 8.01
C ASP A 243 20.76 -3.21 8.30
N SER A 244 20.67 -2.54 9.45
CA SER A 244 19.47 -1.83 9.87
C SER A 244 19.19 -0.56 9.08
N SER A 245 20.10 -0.07 8.26
CA SER A 245 19.93 1.14 7.44
C SER A 245 19.19 0.89 6.13
N VAL A 246 19.01 -0.38 5.72
CA VAL A 246 18.31 -0.73 4.47
C VAL A 246 16.89 -0.14 4.46
N PRO A 247 16.52 0.67 3.45
CA PRO A 247 15.20 1.26 3.37
C PRO A 247 14.12 0.19 3.12
N ILE A 248 12.95 0.34 3.76
CA ILE A 248 11.77 -0.52 3.61
C ILE A 248 10.50 0.32 3.63
N GLY A 249 9.51 -0.03 2.81
CA GLY A 249 8.22 0.69 2.74
C GLY A 249 8.25 2.01 1.94
N GLU A 250 9.33 2.30 1.22
CA GLU A 250 9.59 3.59 0.58
C GLU A 250 9.80 3.47 -0.95
N ASN A 251 9.01 2.66 -1.64
CA ASN A 251 9.23 2.39 -3.06
C ASN A 251 8.27 3.12 -3.98
N ASP A 252 8.75 3.47 -5.19
CA ASP A 252 7.99 4.18 -6.21
C ASP A 252 7.22 3.26 -7.18
N GLY A 253 7.19 1.96 -6.91
CA GLY A 253 6.50 0.97 -7.74
C GLY A 253 7.13 -0.43 -7.68
N LEU A 254 6.64 -1.32 -8.55
CA LEU A 254 7.07 -2.72 -8.61
C LEU A 254 8.58 -2.88 -8.70
N SER A 255 9.17 -3.60 -7.76
CA SER A 255 10.58 -3.99 -7.80
C SER A 255 10.85 -4.99 -8.95
N ARG A 256 12.12 -5.23 -9.25
CA ARG A 256 12.51 -6.30 -10.18
C ARG A 256 12.12 -7.68 -9.65
N ILE A 257 12.14 -7.87 -8.35
CA ILE A 257 11.79 -9.15 -7.71
C ILE A 257 10.28 -9.33 -7.68
N ASP A 258 9.48 -8.28 -7.45
CA ASP A 258 8.02 -8.34 -7.59
C ASP A 258 7.62 -8.82 -9.00
N ILE A 259 8.21 -8.23 -10.04
CA ILE A 259 7.98 -8.62 -11.42
C ILE A 259 8.41 -10.07 -11.67
N LEU A 260 9.60 -10.46 -11.19
CA LEU A 260 10.09 -11.83 -11.33
C LEU A 260 9.15 -12.84 -10.67
N ARG A 261 8.62 -12.52 -9.48
CA ARG A 261 7.68 -13.38 -8.75
C ARG A 261 6.35 -13.54 -9.49
N VAL A 262 5.80 -12.45 -10.03
CA VAL A 262 4.60 -12.52 -10.87
C VAL A 262 4.86 -13.45 -12.07
N ASN A 263 5.99 -13.28 -12.75
CA ASN A 263 6.35 -14.10 -13.92
C ASN A 263 6.56 -15.57 -13.55
N LYS A 264 7.17 -15.86 -12.40
CA LYS A 264 7.34 -17.25 -11.92
C LYS A 264 6.01 -17.87 -11.49
N LEU A 265 5.20 -17.17 -10.71
CA LEU A 265 3.93 -17.65 -10.18
C LEU A 265 2.96 -18.01 -11.32
N TYR A 266 2.88 -17.12 -12.31
CA TYR A 266 1.99 -17.26 -13.46
C TYR A 266 2.65 -17.96 -14.66
N LYS A 267 3.94 -18.42 -14.52
CA LYS A 267 4.69 -19.11 -15.57
C LYS A 267 4.72 -18.31 -16.88
N CYS A 268 5.02 -17.02 -16.78
CA CYS A 268 5.14 -16.10 -17.92
C CYS A 268 6.50 -16.31 -18.62
N TRP A 269 6.72 -17.47 -19.22
CA TRP A 269 8.03 -17.91 -19.71
C TRP A 269 8.75 -16.92 -20.62
N ARG A 270 8.01 -16.16 -21.43
CA ARG A 270 8.58 -15.13 -22.33
C ARG A 270 9.25 -13.96 -21.58
N TYR A 271 8.99 -13.84 -20.29
CA TYR A 271 9.48 -12.76 -19.43
C TYR A 271 10.50 -13.23 -18.39
N LEU A 272 10.90 -14.48 -18.44
CA LEU A 272 11.86 -15.06 -17.50
C LEU A 272 13.28 -15.20 -18.06
N GLY A 273 13.51 -14.86 -19.33
CA GLY A 273 14.80 -14.94 -20.00
C GLY A 273 15.05 -16.31 -20.60
#